data_49bf3b2c27f047c8c226db2d012ea348
#
_entry.id   49bf3b2c27f047c8c226db2d012ea348
#
_cell.length_a   1.000
_cell.length_b   1.000
_cell.length_c   1.000
_cell.angle_alpha   90.00
_cell.angle_beta   90.00
_cell.angle_gamma   90.00
#
_symmetry.space_group_name_H-M   'P 1'
#
loop_
_entity.id
_entity.type
_entity.pdbx_description
1 polymer ?
#
loop_
_entity_poly.entity_id
_entity_poly.type
_entity_poly.pdbx_seq_one_letter_code
_entity_poly.pdbx_strand_id
1 'polypeptide(L)'
;RARGRQETMFLGSETIRPLIQRLIPNVEFITRPRFSELIYVVPKKISRLPRRSALITFSANNVYGFAEMLRRTKGGVAVVMGSLSPRTRNAQVELYQNGDVDYVVATDAIGMGLNMDIDHVSFAATAKFDGRQMRELNPSELSQIAGRAGRYLNNGTFGCLTEAADYQTGLVPEMVFAIENHQFAPLTVIQWRNAFIDFSRFK
;
A
#
# COMPACT_ATOMS: atom_id res chain seq x y z
N ARG A 1 27.26 -6.07 -3.37
CA ARG A 1 26.49 -5.20 -2.48
C ARG A 1 27.25 -5.09 -1.17
N ALA A 2 27.37 -3.87 -0.64
CA ALA A 2 28.09 -3.65 0.61
C ALA A 2 27.31 -4.33 1.76
N ARG A 3 27.97 -5.25 2.46
CA ARG A 3 27.49 -5.71 3.77
C ARG A 3 27.81 -4.61 4.79
N GLY A 4 26.95 -4.44 5.77
CA GLY A 4 27.28 -3.61 6.93
C GLY A 4 28.58 -4.12 7.55
N ARG A 5 29.40 -3.23 8.11
CA ARG A 5 30.65 -3.64 8.75
C ARG A 5 30.44 -4.42 10.04
N GLN A 6 29.38 -4.10 10.77
CA GLN A 6 29.03 -4.72 12.04
C GLN A 6 27.73 -5.50 11.93
N GLU A 7 26.71 -4.88 11.31
CA GLU A 7 25.36 -5.41 11.26
C GLU A 7 24.71 -5.11 9.92
N THR A 8 23.88 -6.01 9.42
CA THR A 8 23.04 -5.81 8.23
C THR A 8 21.62 -6.19 8.59
N MET A 9 20.70 -5.23 8.51
CA MET A 9 19.28 -5.42 8.79
C MET A 9 18.49 -5.57 7.49
N PHE A 10 17.63 -6.60 7.43
CA PHE A 10 16.65 -6.81 6.38
C PHE A 10 15.25 -6.57 6.93
N LEU A 11 14.50 -5.64 6.31
CA LEU A 11 13.12 -5.37 6.68
C LEU A 11 12.18 -5.99 5.65
N GLY A 12 11.24 -6.78 6.10
CA GLY A 12 10.28 -7.46 5.23
C GLY A 12 9.08 -8.02 5.98
N SER A 13 8.12 -8.54 5.22
CA SER A 13 6.97 -9.28 5.77
C SER A 13 7.41 -10.65 6.28
N GLU A 14 6.68 -11.22 7.24
CA GLU A 14 6.86 -12.62 7.69
C GLU A 14 6.76 -13.64 6.54
N THR A 15 6.05 -13.30 5.47
CA THR A 15 5.91 -14.18 4.30
C THR A 15 7.24 -14.55 3.64
N ILE A 16 8.27 -13.72 3.76
CA ILE A 16 9.60 -14.00 3.17
C ILE A 16 10.50 -14.82 4.12
N ARG A 17 10.12 -15.01 5.37
CA ARG A 17 10.93 -15.68 6.41
C ARG A 17 11.51 -17.03 5.96
N PRO A 18 10.73 -17.96 5.35
CA PRO A 18 11.28 -19.26 4.92
C PRO A 18 12.40 -19.12 3.91
N LEU A 19 12.32 -18.15 3.01
CA LEU A 19 13.33 -17.91 2.00
C LEU A 19 14.60 -17.28 2.60
N ILE A 20 14.46 -16.31 3.49
CA ILE A 20 15.60 -15.68 4.18
C ILE A 20 16.32 -16.69 5.06
N GLN A 21 15.60 -17.54 5.78
CA GLN A 21 16.19 -18.58 6.62
C GLN A 21 17.01 -19.59 5.81
N ARG A 22 16.57 -19.92 4.59
CA ARG A 22 17.34 -20.79 3.67
C ARG A 22 18.57 -20.11 3.08
N LEU A 23 18.52 -18.80 2.86
CA LEU A 23 19.63 -18.03 2.29
C LEU A 23 20.69 -17.62 3.31
N ILE A 24 20.27 -17.38 4.55
CA ILE A 24 21.11 -16.88 5.63
C ILE A 24 20.86 -17.75 6.87
N PRO A 25 21.61 -18.85 7.05
CA PRO A 25 21.32 -19.85 8.09
C PRO A 25 21.30 -19.31 9.52
N ASN A 26 22.09 -18.27 9.81
CA ASN A 26 22.23 -17.71 11.16
C ASN A 26 21.55 -16.35 11.32
N VAL A 27 20.49 -16.08 10.53
CA VAL A 27 19.76 -14.82 10.62
C VAL A 27 18.90 -14.82 11.91
N GLU A 28 18.95 -13.71 12.62
CA GLU A 28 18.05 -13.44 13.75
C GLU A 28 16.77 -12.79 13.21
N PHE A 29 15.61 -13.30 13.66
CA PHE A 29 14.31 -12.75 13.28
C PHE A 29 13.70 -12.00 14.45
N ILE A 30 13.49 -10.69 14.27
CA ILE A 30 12.82 -9.84 15.23
C ILE A 30 11.46 -9.43 14.65
N THR A 31 10.38 -9.95 15.23
CA THR A 31 9.01 -9.62 14.78
C THR A 31 8.44 -8.48 15.61
N ARG A 32 7.83 -7.52 14.93
CA ARG A 32 7.11 -6.40 15.55
C ARG A 32 5.66 -6.42 15.04
N PRO A 33 4.71 -6.90 15.86
CA PRO A 33 3.31 -6.87 15.46
C PRO A 33 2.79 -5.44 15.38
N ARG A 34 1.75 -5.25 14.59
CA ARG A 34 1.00 -4.00 14.56
C ARG A 34 0.28 -3.82 15.90
N PHE A 35 0.36 -2.64 16.50
CA PHE A 35 -0.31 -2.35 17.76
C PHE A 35 -1.78 -1.94 17.59
N SER A 36 -2.13 -1.31 16.47
CA SER A 36 -3.48 -0.88 16.17
C SER A 36 -4.22 -1.90 15.29
N GLU A 37 -5.52 -1.95 15.42
CA GLU A 37 -6.37 -2.79 14.56
C GLU A 37 -6.52 -2.17 13.16
N LEU A 38 -6.74 -3.03 12.18
CA LEU A 38 -7.12 -2.66 10.83
C LEU A 38 -8.47 -3.30 10.54
N ILE A 39 -9.50 -2.49 10.33
CA ILE A 39 -10.89 -2.94 10.33
C ILE A 39 -11.51 -2.69 8.95
N TYR A 40 -12.10 -3.71 8.36
CA TYR A 40 -12.88 -3.57 7.13
C TYR A 40 -14.22 -2.88 7.38
N VAL A 41 -14.56 -1.96 6.50
CA VAL A 41 -15.85 -1.29 6.50
C VAL A 41 -16.54 -1.48 5.16
N VAL A 42 -17.87 -1.51 5.19
CA VAL A 42 -18.70 -1.64 3.98
C VAL A 42 -18.35 -0.58 2.95
N PRO A 43 -18.50 -0.89 1.64
CA PRO A 43 -18.22 0.05 0.56
C PRO A 43 -18.96 1.38 0.74
N LYS A 44 -18.26 2.47 0.44
CA LYS A 44 -18.79 3.83 0.60
C LYS A 44 -18.76 4.59 -0.72
N LYS A 45 -19.73 5.49 -0.89
CA LYS A 45 -19.68 6.48 -1.97
C LYS A 45 -18.56 7.48 -1.71
N ILE A 46 -17.99 8.04 -2.78
CA ILE A 46 -16.93 9.07 -2.68
C ILE A 46 -17.39 10.28 -1.84
N SER A 47 -18.67 10.64 -1.93
CA SER A 47 -19.28 11.71 -1.12
C SER A 47 -19.34 11.41 0.38
N ARG A 48 -19.25 10.14 0.77
CA ARG A 48 -19.34 9.66 2.17
C ARG A 48 -17.99 9.22 2.73
N LEU A 49 -16.88 9.43 1.99
CA LEU A 49 -15.55 9.15 2.53
C LEU A 49 -15.28 10.03 3.77
N PRO A 50 -14.79 9.45 4.86
CA PRO A 50 -14.40 10.22 6.03
C PRO A 50 -13.20 11.13 5.74
N ARG A 51 -12.96 12.11 6.59
CA ARG A 51 -11.73 12.91 6.53
C ARG A 51 -10.52 12.02 6.75
N ARG A 52 -9.34 12.47 6.36
CA ARG A 52 -8.08 11.72 6.45
C ARG A 52 -8.12 10.38 5.68
N SER A 53 -8.81 10.40 4.51
CA SER A 53 -8.91 9.22 3.65
C SER A 53 -7.92 9.23 2.49
N ALA A 54 -7.41 8.04 2.18
CA ALA A 54 -6.68 7.75 0.95
C ALA A 54 -7.55 6.93 -0.02
N LEU A 55 -7.75 7.44 -1.22
CA LEU A 55 -8.43 6.74 -2.30
C LEU A 55 -7.39 6.12 -3.24
N ILE A 56 -7.47 4.82 -3.45
CA ILE A 56 -6.46 4.04 -4.18
C ILE A 56 -6.97 3.58 -5.52
N THR A 57 -6.21 3.87 -6.57
CA THR A 57 -6.43 3.38 -7.93
C THR A 57 -5.09 3.18 -8.63
N PHE A 58 -5.04 2.47 -9.76
CA PHE A 58 -3.78 2.05 -10.38
C PHE A 58 -3.54 2.62 -11.79
N SER A 59 -4.42 3.52 -12.24
CA SER A 59 -4.30 4.23 -13.50
C SER A 59 -4.12 5.73 -13.26
N ALA A 60 -3.18 6.37 -13.95
CA ALA A 60 -2.98 7.82 -13.86
C ALA A 60 -4.25 8.61 -14.22
N ASN A 61 -4.98 8.17 -15.24
CA ASN A 61 -6.25 8.80 -15.64
C ASN A 61 -7.28 8.72 -14.49
N ASN A 62 -7.40 7.57 -13.86
CA ASN A 62 -8.32 7.40 -12.74
C ASN A 62 -7.89 8.22 -11.52
N VAL A 63 -6.57 8.34 -11.25
CA VAL A 63 -6.07 9.21 -10.17
C VAL A 63 -6.53 10.64 -10.39
N TYR A 64 -6.35 11.20 -11.58
CA TYR A 64 -6.77 12.57 -11.87
C TYR A 64 -8.30 12.70 -11.89
N GLY A 65 -9.03 11.72 -12.43
CA GLY A 65 -10.49 11.71 -12.43
C GLY A 65 -11.08 11.74 -11.01
N PHE A 66 -10.61 10.86 -10.13
CA PHE A 66 -11.04 10.83 -8.72
C PHE A 66 -10.56 12.09 -7.95
N ALA A 67 -9.37 12.59 -8.25
CA ALA A 67 -8.90 13.82 -7.63
C ALA A 67 -9.81 15.00 -7.98
N GLU A 68 -10.25 15.11 -9.23
CA GLU A 68 -11.18 16.16 -9.64
C GLU A 68 -12.57 15.99 -8.99
N MET A 69 -13.07 14.76 -8.89
CA MET A 69 -14.33 14.48 -8.17
C MET A 69 -14.25 14.87 -6.68
N LEU A 70 -13.17 14.51 -6.00
CA LEU A 70 -12.95 14.88 -4.59
C LEU A 70 -12.77 16.39 -4.44
N ARG A 71 -12.05 17.05 -5.32
CA ARG A 71 -11.87 18.50 -5.30
C ARG A 71 -13.21 19.23 -5.40
N ARG A 72 -14.11 18.79 -6.28
CA ARG A 72 -15.45 19.37 -6.43
C ARG A 72 -16.37 19.12 -5.24
N THR A 73 -16.26 17.96 -4.60
CA THR A 73 -17.19 17.54 -3.54
C THR A 73 -16.69 17.81 -2.13
N LYS A 74 -15.37 17.87 -1.93
CA LYS A 74 -14.70 17.95 -0.62
C LYS A 74 -13.74 19.12 -0.46
N GLY A 75 -13.51 19.91 -1.51
CA GLY A 75 -12.70 21.12 -1.50
C GLY A 75 -11.28 20.90 -1.99
N GLY A 76 -10.45 20.14 -1.28
CA GLY A 76 -9.05 19.91 -1.62
C GLY A 76 -8.66 18.44 -1.64
N VAL A 77 -7.62 18.10 -2.42
CA VAL A 77 -7.10 16.74 -2.53
C VAL A 77 -5.62 16.77 -2.90
N ALA A 78 -4.82 15.95 -2.25
CA ALA A 78 -3.44 15.67 -2.64
C ALA A 78 -3.38 14.50 -3.63
N VAL A 79 -2.37 14.48 -4.48
CA VAL A 79 -2.14 13.40 -5.46
C VAL A 79 -0.77 12.78 -5.24
N VAL A 80 -0.73 11.45 -5.12
CA VAL A 80 0.51 10.70 -4.90
C VAL A 80 0.63 9.55 -5.88
N MET A 81 1.59 9.65 -6.80
CA MET A 81 1.87 8.61 -7.80
C MET A 81 3.38 8.36 -7.92
N GLY A 82 3.75 7.15 -8.34
CA GLY A 82 5.14 6.79 -8.60
C GLY A 82 5.81 7.60 -9.72
N SER A 83 5.03 8.08 -10.69
CA SER A 83 5.48 8.90 -11.82
C SER A 83 5.78 10.36 -11.46
N LEU A 84 5.35 10.84 -10.28
CA LEU A 84 5.68 12.19 -9.83
C LEU A 84 7.14 12.30 -9.42
N SER A 85 7.74 13.47 -9.69
CA SER A 85 9.06 13.77 -9.18
C SER A 85 9.08 13.71 -7.63
N PRO A 86 10.20 13.33 -6.99
CA PRO A 86 10.29 13.31 -5.53
C PRO A 86 9.87 14.64 -4.89
N ARG A 87 10.27 15.77 -5.47
CA ARG A 87 9.91 17.11 -5.00
C ARG A 87 8.39 17.33 -5.03
N THR A 88 7.76 17.05 -6.16
CA THR A 88 6.29 17.20 -6.31
C THR A 88 5.54 16.30 -5.34
N ARG A 89 5.98 15.03 -5.25
CA ARG A 89 5.36 14.05 -4.35
C ARG A 89 5.46 14.48 -2.88
N ASN A 90 6.62 14.99 -2.46
CA ASN A 90 6.81 15.48 -1.09
C ASN A 90 5.91 16.69 -0.80
N ALA A 91 5.78 17.63 -1.74
CA ALA A 91 4.87 18.77 -1.58
C ALA A 91 3.40 18.33 -1.44
N GLN A 92 2.97 17.30 -2.19
CA GLN A 92 1.61 16.74 -2.03
C GLN A 92 1.40 16.06 -0.68
N VAL A 93 2.41 15.34 -0.19
CA VAL A 93 2.39 14.74 1.16
C VAL A 93 2.31 15.83 2.22
N GLU A 94 3.05 16.91 2.08
CA GLU A 94 3.07 18.05 3.00
C GLU A 94 1.70 18.74 3.08
N LEU A 95 1.05 19.02 1.96
CA LEU A 95 -0.32 19.55 1.92
C LEU A 95 -1.29 18.69 2.75
N TYR A 96 -1.19 17.37 2.63
CA TYR A 96 -2.04 16.46 3.39
C TYR A 96 -1.65 16.42 4.88
N GLN A 97 -0.36 16.38 5.20
CA GLN A 97 0.12 16.31 6.59
C GLN A 97 -0.21 17.57 7.38
N ASN A 98 -0.07 18.75 6.75
CA ASN A 98 -0.39 20.04 7.37
C ASN A 98 -1.90 20.24 7.59
N GLY A 99 -2.75 19.37 6.99
CA GLY A 99 -4.20 19.51 7.08
C GLY A 99 -4.80 20.51 6.10
N ASP A 100 -4.01 20.98 5.11
CA ASP A 100 -4.53 21.85 4.04
C ASP A 100 -5.56 21.12 3.19
N VAL A 101 -5.43 19.80 3.10
CA VAL A 101 -6.40 18.88 2.47
C VAL A 101 -6.60 17.63 3.32
N ASP A 102 -7.83 17.10 3.33
CA ASP A 102 -8.22 15.91 4.09
C ASP A 102 -8.15 14.60 3.29
N TYR A 103 -7.96 14.71 1.99
CA TYR A 103 -8.04 13.57 1.08
C TYR A 103 -6.78 13.45 0.24
N VAL A 104 -6.40 12.21 -0.06
CA VAL A 104 -5.36 11.91 -1.02
C VAL A 104 -5.86 10.87 -2.01
N VAL A 105 -5.56 11.06 -3.30
CA VAL A 105 -5.72 10.02 -4.32
C VAL A 105 -4.35 9.52 -4.69
N ALA A 106 -4.16 8.21 -4.62
CA ALA A 106 -2.85 7.62 -4.80
C ALA A 106 -2.88 6.31 -5.59
N THR A 107 -1.71 5.94 -6.10
CA THR A 107 -1.42 4.58 -6.56
C THR A 107 -0.82 3.76 -5.40
N ASP A 108 -0.39 2.52 -5.68
CA ASP A 108 0.38 1.69 -4.75
C ASP A 108 1.68 2.35 -4.24
N ALA A 109 2.11 3.44 -4.85
CA ALA A 109 3.22 4.28 -4.36
C ALA A 109 3.01 4.76 -2.91
N ILE A 110 1.77 4.88 -2.44
CA ILE A 110 1.46 5.21 -1.04
C ILE A 110 1.93 4.12 -0.08
N GLY A 111 1.97 2.88 -0.54
CA GLY A 111 2.39 1.70 0.25
C GLY A 111 3.86 1.72 0.67
N MET A 112 4.72 2.55 0.07
CA MET A 112 6.16 2.53 0.30
C MET A 112 6.74 3.93 0.50
N GLY A 113 7.52 4.09 1.58
CA GLY A 113 8.40 5.24 1.78
C GLY A 113 7.73 6.57 2.09
N LEU A 114 6.41 6.62 2.26
CA LEU A 114 5.69 7.84 2.63
C LEU A 114 5.15 7.74 4.04
N ASN A 115 5.31 8.82 4.78
CA ASN A 115 4.80 8.97 6.13
C ASN A 115 3.57 9.89 6.08
N MET A 116 2.37 9.30 6.17
CA MET A 116 1.10 10.02 6.10
C MET A 116 0.15 9.49 7.19
N ASP A 117 -0.52 10.39 7.87
CA ASP A 117 -1.49 10.03 8.91
C ASP A 117 -2.86 9.81 8.25
N ILE A 118 -3.09 8.57 7.82
CA ILE A 118 -4.30 8.15 7.12
C ILE A 118 -5.16 7.36 8.10
N ASP A 119 -6.44 7.70 8.21
CA ASP A 119 -7.40 6.98 9.06
C ASP A 119 -8.19 5.94 8.28
N HIS A 120 -8.41 6.19 6.98
CA HIS A 120 -9.19 5.31 6.12
C HIS A 120 -8.54 5.14 4.74
N VAL A 121 -8.45 3.88 4.27
CA VAL A 121 -8.04 3.54 2.90
C VAL A 121 -9.25 3.00 2.14
N SER A 122 -9.58 3.64 1.01
CA SER A 122 -10.67 3.20 0.12
C SER A 122 -10.10 2.75 -1.22
N PHE A 123 -10.38 1.52 -1.62
CA PHE A 123 -9.98 1.00 -2.93
C PHE A 123 -11.01 1.35 -3.99
N ALA A 124 -10.63 2.12 -4.98
CA ALA A 124 -11.39 2.35 -6.21
C ALA A 124 -11.10 1.30 -7.29
N ALA A 125 -10.06 0.51 -7.10
CA ALA A 125 -9.72 -0.64 -7.92
C ALA A 125 -8.89 -1.63 -7.09
N THR A 126 -8.98 -2.94 -7.38
CA THR A 126 -8.14 -3.99 -6.80
C THR A 126 -7.33 -4.75 -7.84
N ALA A 127 -7.48 -4.36 -9.11
CA ALA A 127 -6.68 -4.86 -10.23
C ALA A 127 -5.71 -3.78 -10.73
N LYS A 128 -4.55 -4.21 -11.17
CA LYS A 128 -3.53 -3.35 -11.77
C LYS A 128 -2.90 -3.97 -13.02
N PHE A 129 -2.40 -3.12 -13.90
CA PHE A 129 -1.52 -3.56 -14.99
C PHE A 129 -0.10 -3.76 -14.44
N ASP A 130 0.43 -4.98 -14.57
CA ASP A 130 1.75 -5.34 -14.03
C ASP A 130 2.92 -5.11 -15.02
N GLY A 131 2.63 -4.50 -16.16
CA GLY A 131 3.56 -4.32 -17.28
C GLY A 131 3.36 -5.31 -18.41
N ARG A 132 2.53 -6.35 -18.22
CA ARG A 132 2.20 -7.39 -19.20
C ARG A 132 0.70 -7.60 -19.36
N GLN A 133 -0.01 -7.68 -18.24
CA GLN A 133 -1.45 -7.95 -18.21
C GLN A 133 -2.11 -7.26 -17.03
N MET A 134 -3.43 -7.12 -17.12
CA MET A 134 -4.25 -6.76 -15.96
C MET A 134 -4.32 -7.96 -15.03
N ARG A 135 -4.09 -7.75 -13.73
CA ARG A 135 -4.23 -8.77 -12.71
C ARG A 135 -4.80 -8.21 -11.42
N GLU A 136 -5.49 -9.04 -10.69
CA GLU A 136 -5.91 -8.72 -9.32
C GLU A 136 -4.69 -8.60 -8.39
N LEU A 137 -4.80 -7.73 -7.40
CA LEU A 137 -3.86 -7.67 -6.30
C LEU A 137 -4.10 -8.84 -5.36
N ASN A 138 -3.01 -9.43 -4.90
CA ASN A 138 -3.12 -10.45 -3.88
C ASN A 138 -3.35 -9.82 -2.48
N PRO A 139 -3.82 -10.60 -1.49
CA PRO A 139 -4.13 -10.09 -0.15
C PRO A 139 -2.96 -9.36 0.52
N SER A 140 -1.71 -9.77 0.28
CA SER A 140 -0.55 -9.11 0.87
C SER A 140 -0.26 -7.73 0.25
N GLU A 141 -0.51 -7.55 -1.06
CA GLU A 141 -0.40 -6.25 -1.74
C GLU A 141 -1.48 -5.29 -1.22
N LEU A 142 -2.73 -5.76 -1.12
CA LEU A 142 -3.82 -4.98 -0.56
C LEU A 142 -3.55 -4.60 0.91
N SER A 143 -3.06 -5.55 1.70
CA SER A 143 -2.70 -5.31 3.10
C SER A 143 -1.57 -4.29 3.26
N GLN A 144 -0.59 -4.28 2.37
CA GLN A 144 0.49 -3.29 2.39
C GLN A 144 -0.04 -1.86 2.18
N ILE A 145 -1.07 -1.72 1.35
CA ILE A 145 -1.74 -0.44 1.09
C ILE A 145 -2.72 -0.12 2.21
N ALA A 146 -3.63 -1.03 2.55
CA ALA A 146 -4.62 -0.87 3.62
C ALA A 146 -3.96 -0.59 4.97
N GLY A 147 -2.83 -1.23 5.24
CA GLY A 147 -2.02 -1.04 6.45
C GLY A 147 -1.46 0.37 6.64
N ARG A 148 -1.65 1.26 5.66
CA ARG A 148 -1.37 2.69 5.82
C ARG A 148 -2.45 3.41 6.61
N ALA A 149 -3.64 2.83 6.72
CA ALA A 149 -4.69 3.35 7.60
C ALA A 149 -4.39 2.99 9.06
N GLY A 150 -4.56 3.96 9.92
CA GLY A 150 -4.23 3.87 11.35
C GLY A 150 -2.73 3.87 11.61
N ARG A 151 -2.35 4.36 12.76
CA ARG A 151 -0.95 4.49 13.10
C ARG A 151 -0.74 4.35 14.60
N TYR A 152 0.29 3.59 14.96
CA TYR A 152 0.68 3.35 16.33
C TYR A 152 -0.47 2.75 17.16
N LEU A 153 -1.16 3.55 17.97
CA LEU A 153 -2.32 3.16 18.77
C LEU A 153 -3.66 3.50 18.12
N ASN A 154 -3.66 4.24 17.01
CA ASN A 154 -4.90 4.61 16.33
C ASN A 154 -5.30 3.51 15.34
N ASN A 155 -6.48 2.95 15.53
CA ASN A 155 -7.05 1.95 14.63
C ASN A 155 -7.28 2.57 13.26
N GLY A 156 -7.03 1.77 12.21
CA GLY A 156 -7.28 2.15 10.83
C GLY A 156 -8.49 1.42 10.26
N THR A 157 -9.10 2.03 9.25
CA THR A 157 -10.18 1.37 8.51
C THR A 157 -9.85 1.26 7.03
N PHE A 158 -10.37 0.22 6.37
CA PHE A 158 -10.25 0.08 4.93
C PHE A 158 -11.54 -0.44 4.32
N GLY A 159 -11.74 -0.19 3.03
CA GLY A 159 -12.92 -0.64 2.30
C GLY A 159 -12.81 -0.33 0.82
N CYS A 160 -13.92 -0.49 0.10
CA CYS A 160 -14.00 -0.21 -1.32
C CYS A 160 -14.86 1.02 -1.60
N LEU A 161 -14.69 1.59 -2.79
CA LEU A 161 -15.56 2.64 -3.30
C LEU A 161 -16.72 2.02 -4.09
N THR A 162 -17.95 2.44 -3.81
CA THR A 162 -19.14 1.90 -4.51
C THR A 162 -19.24 2.33 -5.97
N GLU A 163 -18.62 3.44 -6.34
CA GLU A 163 -18.57 3.94 -7.72
C GLU A 163 -17.54 3.23 -8.59
N ALA A 164 -16.70 2.38 -8.00
CA ALA A 164 -15.82 1.51 -8.77
C ALA A 164 -16.65 0.44 -9.48
N ALA A 165 -16.54 0.34 -10.80
CA ALA A 165 -17.43 -0.45 -11.65
C ALA A 165 -17.52 -1.95 -11.26
N ASP A 166 -16.49 -2.48 -10.60
CA ASP A 166 -16.36 -3.90 -10.28
C ASP A 166 -16.64 -4.24 -8.80
N TYR A 167 -16.96 -3.26 -7.91
CA TYR A 167 -16.97 -3.47 -6.45
C TYR A 167 -18.28 -3.09 -5.75
N GLN A 168 -19.41 -3.35 -6.38
CA GLN A 168 -20.70 -3.19 -5.69
C GLN A 168 -20.82 -4.04 -4.43
N THR A 169 -20.04 -5.11 -4.33
CA THR A 169 -20.06 -6.07 -3.21
C THR A 169 -18.90 -5.95 -2.23
N GLY A 170 -17.86 -5.18 -2.55
CA GLY A 170 -16.65 -5.06 -1.70
C GLY A 170 -15.64 -6.21 -1.88
N LEU A 171 -14.72 -6.36 -0.95
CA LEU A 171 -13.74 -7.45 -0.94
C LEU A 171 -14.41 -8.75 -0.46
N VAL A 172 -13.97 -9.88 -1.00
CA VAL A 172 -14.45 -11.20 -0.55
C VAL A 172 -14.04 -11.46 0.91
N PRO A 173 -14.86 -12.18 1.70
CA PRO A 173 -14.62 -12.36 3.13
C PRO A 173 -13.25 -12.95 3.47
N GLU A 174 -12.76 -13.89 2.67
CA GLU A 174 -11.45 -14.53 2.87
C GLU A 174 -10.30 -13.51 2.73
N MET A 175 -10.42 -12.57 1.81
CA MET A 175 -9.44 -11.51 1.60
C MET A 175 -9.48 -10.49 2.75
N VAL A 176 -10.67 -10.13 3.21
CA VAL A 176 -10.88 -9.27 4.39
C VAL A 176 -10.21 -9.91 5.61
N PHE A 177 -10.53 -11.17 5.89
CA PHE A 177 -9.95 -11.92 7.00
C PHE A 177 -8.43 -11.97 6.94
N ALA A 178 -7.86 -12.26 5.76
CA ALA A 178 -6.41 -12.30 5.57
C ALA A 178 -5.74 -10.94 5.85
N ILE A 179 -6.38 -9.84 5.45
CA ILE A 179 -5.86 -8.48 5.65
C ILE A 179 -5.95 -8.08 7.12
N GLU A 180 -7.11 -8.27 7.77
CA GLU A 180 -7.33 -7.89 9.17
C GLU A 180 -6.44 -8.67 10.13
N ASN A 181 -6.24 -9.97 9.87
CA ASN A 181 -5.43 -10.85 10.71
C ASN A 181 -3.97 -10.96 10.27
N HIS A 182 -3.60 -10.23 9.21
CA HIS A 182 -2.24 -10.25 8.64
C HIS A 182 -1.74 -11.67 8.32
N GLN A 183 -2.62 -12.51 7.78
CA GLN A 183 -2.36 -13.91 7.43
C GLN A 183 -2.21 -14.08 5.92
N PHE A 184 -0.98 -14.32 5.47
CA PHE A 184 -0.66 -14.48 4.06
C PHE A 184 0.16 -15.73 3.82
N ALA A 185 0.00 -16.33 2.64
CA ALA A 185 0.80 -17.47 2.25
C ALA A 185 2.30 -17.12 2.20
N PRO A 186 3.17 -17.98 2.73
CA PRO A 186 4.62 -17.79 2.65
C PRO A 186 5.09 -17.72 1.18
N LEU A 187 6.07 -16.88 0.93
CA LEU A 187 6.72 -16.84 -0.37
C LEU A 187 7.58 -18.10 -0.58
N THR A 188 7.40 -18.73 -1.73
CA THR A 188 8.15 -19.95 -2.10
C THR A 188 9.27 -19.66 -3.10
N VAL A 189 9.19 -18.53 -3.81
CA VAL A 189 10.12 -18.16 -4.88
C VAL A 189 10.61 -16.72 -4.67
N ILE A 190 11.92 -16.54 -4.84
CA ILE A 190 12.53 -15.20 -4.86
C ILE A 190 12.49 -14.68 -6.29
N GLN A 191 11.91 -13.49 -6.46
CA GLN A 191 11.93 -12.78 -7.73
C GLN A 191 12.98 -11.67 -7.69
N TRP A 192 13.82 -11.62 -8.71
CA TRP A 192 14.84 -10.60 -8.85
C TRP A 192 14.35 -9.52 -9.81
N ARG A 193 14.55 -8.26 -9.44
CA ARG A 193 14.17 -7.14 -10.29
C ARG A 193 15.02 -7.07 -11.57
N ASN A 194 16.25 -7.52 -11.48
CA ASN A 194 17.17 -7.63 -12.62
C ASN A 194 17.56 -9.10 -12.81
N ALA A 195 17.07 -9.72 -13.87
CA ALA A 195 17.37 -11.11 -14.20
C ALA A 195 18.81 -11.28 -14.75
N PHE A 196 19.44 -10.20 -15.19
CA PHE A 196 20.82 -10.22 -15.72
C PHE A 196 21.81 -9.92 -14.61
N ILE A 197 22.06 -10.87 -13.73
CA ILE A 197 23.09 -10.79 -12.71
C ILE A 197 24.38 -11.32 -13.29
N ASP A 198 25.38 -10.47 -13.43
CA ASP A 198 26.72 -10.86 -13.83
C ASP A 198 27.48 -11.43 -12.64
N PHE A 199 27.67 -12.72 -12.61
CA PHE A 199 28.43 -13.43 -11.58
C PHE A 199 29.94 -13.52 -11.90
N SER A 200 30.40 -13.07 -13.08
CA SER A 200 31.80 -13.15 -13.51
C SER A 200 32.77 -12.31 -12.67
N ARG A 201 32.25 -11.36 -11.91
CA ARG A 201 33.02 -10.40 -11.10
C ARG A 201 32.96 -10.65 -9.58
N PHE A 202 32.42 -11.76 -9.16
CA PHE A 202 32.53 -12.18 -7.75
C PHE A 202 33.90 -12.82 -7.53
N LYS A 203 34.81 -12.04 -7.01
CA LYS A 203 36.02 -12.52 -6.36
C LYS A 203 35.87 -12.45 -4.86
#